data_bb8540b645da8856af5e4677d2944fb4
#
_entry.id   bb8540b645da8856af5e4677d2944fb4
#
_cell.length_a   1.000
_cell.length_b   1.000
_cell.length_c   1.000
_cell.angle_alpha   90.00
_cell.angle_beta   90.00
_cell.angle_gamma   90.00
#
_symmetry.space_group_name_H-M   'P 1'
#
loop_
_entity.id
_entity.type
_entity.pdbx_description
1 polymer ?
#
loop_
_entity_poly.entity_id
_entity_poly.type
_entity_poly.pdbx_seq_one_letter_code
_entity_poly.pdbx_strand_id
1 'polypeptide(L)'
;MRVIDLENINYAMRSETQFVLRCEEVFHDKISAAATTILSNKGEKPLVALTGPSGSGKTTTAMRLQEYLQNLGVHVCLLSMDNFFLPLDQRPPEATDWESPYCVNVEQLVSCISQLADGKEADIPWYDFKEGKTGGYRKMQGDKDGIIIAEGIHMLNPLIF
;
A
#
# COMPACT_ATOMS: atom_id res chain seq x y z
N MET A 1 -14.71 -19.99 -6.20
CA MET A 1 -14.43 -19.06 -7.31
C MET A 1 -15.69 -18.28 -7.60
N ARG A 2 -15.63 -16.93 -7.56
CA ARG A 2 -16.81 -16.09 -7.84
C ARG A 2 -16.91 -15.94 -9.36
N VAL A 3 -17.98 -16.44 -9.97
CA VAL A 3 -18.22 -16.30 -11.41
C VAL A 3 -18.76 -14.88 -11.64
N ILE A 4 -18.16 -14.16 -12.58
CA ILE A 4 -18.64 -12.85 -13.04
C ILE A 4 -19.48 -13.11 -14.29
N ASP A 5 -20.77 -12.77 -14.21
CA ASP A 5 -21.69 -12.88 -15.31
C ASP A 5 -21.83 -11.53 -16.02
N LEU A 6 -21.41 -11.48 -17.27
CA LEU A 6 -21.45 -10.26 -18.09
C LEU A 6 -22.87 -9.77 -18.39
N GLU A 7 -23.85 -10.68 -18.49
CA GLU A 7 -25.25 -10.29 -18.71
C GLU A 7 -25.79 -9.52 -17.51
N ASN A 8 -25.44 -9.95 -16.29
CA ASN A 8 -25.81 -9.25 -15.07
C ASN A 8 -25.15 -7.88 -14.96
N ILE A 9 -23.88 -7.74 -15.39
CA ILE A 9 -23.19 -6.45 -15.45
C ILE A 9 -23.90 -5.54 -16.46
N ASN A 10 -24.13 -6.02 -17.69
CA ASN A 10 -24.79 -5.24 -18.73
C ASN A 10 -26.21 -4.82 -18.33
N TYR A 11 -26.94 -5.69 -17.62
CA TYR A 11 -28.25 -5.33 -17.08
C TYR A 11 -28.17 -4.23 -16.02
N ALA A 12 -27.24 -4.34 -15.08
CA ALA A 12 -27.02 -3.35 -14.03
C ALA A 12 -26.56 -1.99 -14.59
N MET A 13 -25.77 -1.98 -15.66
CA MET A 13 -25.32 -0.79 -16.36
C MET A 13 -26.42 0.00 -17.09
N ARG A 14 -27.65 -0.53 -17.20
CA ARG A 14 -28.79 0.24 -17.73
C ARG A 14 -29.12 1.46 -16.86
N SER A 15 -28.67 1.48 -15.60
CA SER A 15 -28.70 2.64 -14.73
C SER A 15 -27.29 2.89 -14.20
N GLU A 16 -26.45 3.56 -14.98
CA GLU A 16 -25.02 3.80 -14.67
C GLU A 16 -24.82 4.39 -13.28
N THR A 17 -25.59 5.43 -12.94
CA THR A 17 -25.48 6.08 -11.64
C THR A 17 -25.74 5.10 -10.48
N GLN A 18 -26.79 4.30 -10.57
CA GLN A 18 -27.11 3.33 -9.51
C GLN A 18 -26.07 2.21 -9.45
N PHE A 19 -25.54 1.79 -10.60
CA PHE A 19 -24.48 0.80 -10.65
C PHE A 19 -23.20 1.31 -9.95
N VAL A 20 -22.78 2.54 -10.27
CA VAL A 20 -21.60 3.17 -9.64
C VAL A 20 -21.80 3.31 -8.13
N LEU A 21 -22.93 3.86 -7.68
CA LEU A 21 -23.22 4.00 -6.25
C LEU A 21 -23.15 2.66 -5.51
N ARG A 22 -23.72 1.60 -6.09
CA ARG A 22 -23.66 0.26 -5.49
C ARG A 22 -22.24 -0.29 -5.44
N CYS A 23 -21.41 -0.05 -6.46
CA CYS A 23 -20.01 -0.45 -6.45
C CYS A 23 -19.24 0.29 -5.35
N GLU A 24 -19.48 1.58 -5.18
CA GLU A 24 -18.85 2.39 -4.12
C GLU A 24 -19.28 1.91 -2.73
N GLU A 25 -20.56 1.61 -2.51
CA GLU A 25 -21.04 1.03 -1.25
C GLU A 25 -20.34 -0.29 -0.93
N VAL A 26 -20.28 -1.21 -1.88
CA VAL A 26 -19.60 -2.51 -1.70
C VAL A 26 -18.10 -2.33 -1.42
N PHE A 27 -17.47 -1.34 -2.06
CA PHE A 27 -16.07 -1.03 -1.80
C PHE A 27 -15.88 -0.45 -0.40
N HIS A 28 -16.71 0.51 0.01
CA HIS A 28 -16.72 1.09 1.33
C HIS A 28 -16.90 0.04 2.43
N ASP A 29 -17.86 -0.90 2.26
CA ASP A 29 -18.08 -1.99 3.20
C ASP A 29 -16.84 -2.87 3.38
N LYS A 30 -16.11 -3.14 2.28
CA LYS A 30 -14.85 -3.89 2.35
C LYS A 30 -13.76 -3.12 3.10
N ILE A 31 -13.65 -1.81 2.88
CA ILE A 31 -12.70 -0.96 3.62
C ILE A 31 -13.03 -0.97 5.11
N SER A 32 -14.31 -0.79 5.46
CA SER A 32 -14.78 -0.83 6.84
C SER A 32 -14.49 -2.17 7.53
N ALA A 33 -14.79 -3.29 6.85
CA ALA A 33 -14.48 -4.62 7.36
C ALA A 33 -12.98 -4.86 7.56
N ALA A 34 -12.16 -4.41 6.59
CA ALA A 34 -10.71 -4.49 6.71
C ALA A 34 -10.19 -3.65 7.88
N ALA A 35 -10.67 -2.40 8.01
CA ALA A 35 -10.31 -1.52 9.12
C ALA A 35 -10.67 -2.13 10.48
N THR A 36 -11.84 -2.74 10.61
CA THR A 36 -12.25 -3.44 11.84
C THR A 36 -11.28 -4.56 12.19
N THR A 37 -10.87 -5.35 11.19
CA THR A 37 -9.89 -6.43 11.40
C THR A 37 -8.52 -5.89 11.80
N ILE A 38 -8.07 -4.80 11.18
CA ILE A 38 -6.80 -4.15 11.50
C ILE A 38 -6.82 -3.61 12.94
N LEU A 39 -7.89 -2.93 13.33
CA LEU A 39 -8.03 -2.36 14.67
C LEU A 39 -8.04 -3.44 15.76
N SER A 40 -8.69 -4.57 15.53
CA SER A 40 -8.71 -5.69 16.48
C SER A 40 -7.34 -6.36 16.69
N ASN A 41 -6.42 -6.21 15.74
CA ASN A 41 -5.08 -6.79 15.78
C ASN A 41 -3.96 -5.73 16.01
N LYS A 42 -4.30 -4.46 16.11
CA LYS A 42 -3.34 -3.33 16.13
C LYS A 42 -2.22 -3.48 17.15
N GLY A 43 -2.54 -3.95 18.37
CA GLY A 43 -1.57 -4.11 19.45
C GLY A 43 -0.48 -5.15 19.18
N GLU A 44 -0.77 -6.16 18.38
CA GLU A 44 0.16 -7.24 18.04
C GLU A 44 0.77 -7.08 16.63
N LYS A 45 0.02 -6.48 15.72
CA LYS A 45 0.36 -6.40 14.29
C LYS A 45 0.12 -4.98 13.74
N PRO A 46 1.03 -4.04 14.02
CA PRO A 46 0.87 -2.65 13.56
C PRO A 46 1.14 -2.47 12.05
N LEU A 47 1.67 -3.48 11.36
CA LEU A 47 1.98 -3.44 9.93
C LEU A 47 0.90 -4.14 9.11
N VAL A 48 0.37 -3.42 8.14
CA VAL A 48 -0.55 -3.91 7.11
C VAL A 48 0.18 -3.94 5.77
N ALA A 49 0.42 -5.12 5.22
CA ALA A 49 1.00 -5.30 3.90
C ALA A 49 -0.10 -5.45 2.84
N LEU A 50 -0.13 -4.55 1.86
CA LEU A 50 -1.07 -4.59 0.74
C LEU A 50 -0.34 -4.89 -0.56
N THR A 51 -0.65 -6.02 -1.17
CA THR A 51 -0.03 -6.44 -2.43
C THR A 51 -1.06 -6.65 -3.54
N GLY A 52 -0.59 -6.66 -4.77
CA GLY A 52 -1.37 -6.92 -5.98
C GLY A 52 -0.64 -6.42 -7.23
N PRO A 53 -1.06 -6.83 -8.42
CA PRO A 53 -0.39 -6.41 -9.67
C PRO A 53 -0.51 -4.92 -9.93
N SER A 54 0.29 -4.41 -10.86
CA SER A 54 0.20 -3.01 -11.32
C SER A 54 -1.22 -2.71 -11.83
N GLY A 55 -1.73 -1.51 -11.55
CA GLY A 55 -3.09 -1.13 -11.95
C GLY A 55 -4.25 -1.79 -11.19
N SER A 56 -3.99 -2.64 -10.18
CA SER A 56 -5.05 -3.32 -9.40
C SER A 56 -5.78 -2.43 -8.38
N GLY A 57 -5.36 -1.17 -8.23
CA GLY A 57 -5.95 -0.23 -7.27
C GLY A 57 -5.38 -0.32 -5.85
N LYS A 58 -4.19 -0.91 -5.65
CA LYS A 58 -3.50 -1.00 -4.35
C LYS A 58 -3.40 0.36 -3.66
N THR A 59 -2.82 1.33 -4.34
CA THR A 59 -2.60 2.68 -3.80
C THR A 59 -3.93 3.34 -3.43
N THR A 60 -4.95 3.24 -4.29
CA THR A 60 -6.29 3.77 -4.00
C THR A 60 -6.89 3.09 -2.75
N THR A 61 -6.78 1.76 -2.66
CA THR A 61 -7.26 0.99 -1.50
C THR A 61 -6.52 1.39 -0.23
N ALA A 62 -5.20 1.53 -0.29
CA ALA A 62 -4.37 1.95 0.83
C ALA A 62 -4.73 3.36 1.33
N MET A 63 -4.94 4.31 0.40
CA MET A 63 -5.37 5.67 0.73
C MET A 63 -6.77 5.71 1.38
N ARG A 64 -7.73 4.95 0.86
CA ARG A 64 -9.08 4.86 1.44
C ARG A 64 -9.07 4.22 2.82
N LEU A 65 -8.23 3.20 3.01
CA LEU A 65 -8.06 2.56 4.31
C LEU A 65 -7.39 3.51 5.31
N GLN A 66 -6.37 4.25 4.89
CA GLN A 66 -5.73 5.30 5.69
C GLN A 66 -6.75 6.35 6.14
N GLU A 67 -7.51 6.92 5.19
CA GLU A 67 -8.54 7.92 5.46
C GLU A 67 -9.58 7.41 6.47
N TYR A 68 -10.06 6.18 6.27
CA TYR A 68 -11.04 5.55 7.16
C TYR A 68 -10.51 5.39 8.59
N LEU A 69 -9.29 4.88 8.74
CA LEU A 69 -8.66 4.69 10.05
C LEU A 69 -8.33 6.03 10.74
N GLN A 70 -7.89 7.04 9.98
CA GLN A 70 -7.65 8.39 10.51
C GLN A 70 -8.92 9.06 11.01
N ASN A 71 -10.07 8.87 10.33
CA ASN A 71 -11.38 9.36 10.78
C ASN A 71 -11.82 8.69 12.10
N LEU A 72 -11.28 7.51 12.43
CA LEU A 72 -11.46 6.85 13.73
C LEU A 72 -10.41 7.27 14.78
N GLY A 73 -9.59 8.29 14.48
CA GLY A 73 -8.57 8.82 15.40
C GLY A 73 -7.30 7.99 15.49
N VAL A 74 -7.04 7.11 14.52
CA VAL A 74 -5.82 6.28 14.48
C VAL A 74 -4.76 6.98 13.65
N HIS A 75 -3.53 7.10 14.19
CA HIS A 75 -2.39 7.55 13.41
C HIS A 75 -2.00 6.48 12.37
N VAL A 76 -1.88 6.85 11.10
CA VAL A 76 -1.56 5.92 10.02
C VAL A 76 -0.44 6.46 9.15
N CYS A 77 0.66 5.72 9.08
CA CYS A 77 1.75 5.93 8.13
C CYS A 77 1.49 5.11 6.86
N LEU A 78 1.45 5.77 5.71
CA LEU A 78 1.31 5.10 4.40
C LEU A 78 2.64 5.12 3.65
N LEU A 79 3.15 3.94 3.33
CA LEU A 79 4.38 3.72 2.58
C LEU A 79 4.06 3.04 1.24
N SER A 80 4.56 3.61 0.15
CA SER A 80 4.61 2.91 -1.14
C SER A 80 6.00 2.34 -1.34
N MET A 81 6.09 1.04 -1.61
CA MET A 81 7.34 0.35 -1.90
C MET A 81 8.04 0.91 -3.13
N ASP A 82 7.29 1.48 -4.08
CA ASP A 82 7.83 2.08 -5.30
C ASP A 82 8.76 3.26 -5.02
N ASN A 83 8.64 3.88 -3.86
CA ASN A 83 9.55 4.94 -3.42
C ASN A 83 10.94 4.42 -3.00
N PHE A 84 11.07 3.13 -2.77
CA PHE A 84 12.30 2.49 -2.28
C PHE A 84 13.07 1.76 -3.38
N PHE A 85 12.85 2.10 -4.64
CA PHE A 85 13.66 1.52 -5.71
C PHE A 85 15.13 1.95 -5.62
N LEU A 86 16.02 1.01 -5.91
CA LEU A 86 17.44 1.28 -6.09
C LEU A 86 17.66 2.17 -7.33
N PRO A 87 18.57 3.14 -7.26
CA PRO A 87 19.06 3.84 -8.44
C PRO A 87 19.48 2.85 -9.54
N LEU A 88 19.30 3.22 -10.81
CA LEU A 88 19.58 2.32 -11.95
C LEU A 88 21.01 1.78 -11.95
N ASP A 89 21.97 2.61 -11.54
CA ASP A 89 23.40 2.26 -11.46
C ASP A 89 23.78 1.38 -10.26
N GLN A 90 22.84 1.19 -9.32
CA GLN A 90 23.02 0.37 -8.11
C GLN A 90 22.25 -0.94 -8.16
N ARG A 91 21.50 -1.18 -9.23
CA ARG A 91 20.71 -2.40 -9.37
C ARG A 91 21.60 -3.61 -9.64
N PRO A 92 21.37 -4.73 -8.95
CA PRO A 92 22.09 -5.97 -9.21
C PRO A 92 21.66 -6.59 -10.56
N PRO A 93 22.47 -7.50 -11.14
CA PRO A 93 22.13 -8.17 -12.39
C PRO A 93 20.82 -8.94 -12.39
N GLU A 94 20.36 -9.38 -11.22
CA GLU A 94 19.09 -10.08 -10.99
C GLU A 94 17.87 -9.16 -11.12
N ALA A 95 18.07 -7.86 -11.12
CA ALA A 95 17.04 -6.86 -11.36
C ALA A 95 16.77 -6.69 -12.86
N THR A 96 16.24 -7.76 -13.49
CA THR A 96 16.10 -7.88 -14.95
C THR A 96 15.03 -6.94 -15.56
N ASP A 97 14.08 -6.51 -14.76
CA ASP A 97 13.01 -5.58 -15.14
C ASP A 97 12.54 -4.76 -13.93
N TRP A 98 11.64 -3.80 -14.16
CA TRP A 98 11.12 -2.91 -13.13
C TRP A 98 10.23 -3.61 -12.09
N GLU A 99 9.69 -4.76 -12.42
CA GLU A 99 8.85 -5.55 -11.51
C GLU A 99 9.67 -6.59 -10.73
N SER A 100 10.99 -6.61 -10.90
CA SER A 100 11.87 -7.50 -10.13
C SER A 100 11.95 -7.05 -8.65
N PRO A 101 11.82 -7.98 -7.68
CA PRO A 101 11.96 -7.66 -6.26
C PRO A 101 13.38 -7.14 -5.92
N TYR A 102 14.37 -7.49 -6.72
CA TYR A 102 15.75 -7.01 -6.56
C TYR A 102 15.94 -5.52 -6.94
N CYS A 103 14.92 -4.87 -7.49
CA CYS A 103 14.93 -3.42 -7.70
C CYS A 103 14.69 -2.64 -6.40
N VAL A 104 14.22 -3.29 -5.34
CA VAL A 104 13.83 -2.62 -4.09
C VAL A 104 14.99 -2.57 -3.11
N ASN A 105 15.24 -1.41 -2.51
CA ASN A 105 16.11 -1.25 -1.35
C ASN A 105 15.38 -1.75 -0.10
N VAL A 106 15.40 -3.09 0.07
CA VAL A 106 14.69 -3.76 1.17
C VAL A 106 15.21 -3.33 2.54
N GLU A 107 16.51 -3.15 2.67
CA GLU A 107 17.14 -2.73 3.93
C GLU A 107 16.60 -1.36 4.38
N GLN A 108 16.52 -0.41 3.45
CA GLN A 108 15.98 0.93 3.75
C GLN A 108 14.47 0.87 4.05
N LEU A 109 13.70 0.09 3.30
CA LEU A 109 12.26 -0.10 3.55
C LEU A 109 12.00 -0.65 4.95
N VAL A 110 12.68 -1.74 5.33
CA VAL A 110 12.55 -2.37 6.64
C VAL A 110 13.00 -1.43 7.77
N SER A 111 14.10 -0.69 7.56
CA SER A 111 14.57 0.31 8.51
C SER A 111 13.54 1.41 8.76
N CYS A 112 12.93 1.96 7.70
CA CYS A 112 11.86 2.96 7.82
C CYS A 112 10.63 2.40 8.56
N ILE A 113 10.19 1.19 8.21
CA ILE A 113 9.06 0.54 8.90
C ILE A 113 9.37 0.38 10.39
N SER A 114 10.57 -0.09 10.76
CA SER A 114 10.97 -0.26 12.16
C SER A 114 10.99 1.06 12.93
N GLN A 115 11.52 2.13 12.34
CA GLN A 115 11.55 3.46 12.96
C GLN A 115 10.14 3.99 13.21
N LEU A 116 9.25 3.86 12.23
CA LEU A 116 7.86 4.30 12.35
C LEU A 116 7.09 3.48 13.39
N ALA A 117 7.31 2.17 13.45
CA ALA A 117 6.70 1.30 14.46
C ALA A 117 7.17 1.62 15.89
N ASP A 118 8.42 2.08 16.03
CA ASP A 118 8.97 2.57 17.29
C ASP A 118 8.45 3.97 17.69
N GLY A 119 7.61 4.59 16.87
CA GLY A 119 7.15 5.95 17.08
C GLY A 119 8.19 7.03 16.78
N LYS A 120 9.24 6.67 16.04
CA LYS A 120 10.31 7.58 15.63
C LYS A 120 10.01 8.27 14.31
N GLU A 121 10.72 9.36 14.04
CA GLU A 121 10.74 9.97 12.71
C GLU A 121 11.63 9.14 11.76
N ALA A 122 11.17 8.93 10.53
CA ALA A 122 11.92 8.26 9.47
C ALA A 122 12.03 9.16 8.22
N ASP A 123 13.16 9.09 7.54
CA ASP A 123 13.38 9.75 6.26
C ASP A 123 12.91 8.82 5.12
N ILE A 124 11.72 9.07 4.61
CA ILE A 124 11.10 8.28 3.55
C ILE A 124 11.58 8.78 2.20
N PRO A 125 12.26 7.96 1.38
CA PRO A 125 12.67 8.36 0.04
C PRO A 125 11.46 8.59 -0.85
N TRP A 126 11.66 9.33 -1.95
CA TRP A 126 10.80 9.27 -3.12
C TRP A 126 11.66 9.00 -4.36
N TYR A 127 11.17 8.14 -5.23
CA TYR A 127 11.90 7.72 -6.42
C TYR A 127 11.46 8.52 -7.64
N ASP A 128 12.42 9.10 -8.36
CA ASP A 128 12.18 9.79 -9.62
C ASP A 128 12.35 8.79 -10.77
N PHE A 129 11.23 8.34 -11.33
CA PHE A 129 11.21 7.38 -12.44
C PHE A 129 11.77 7.94 -13.74
N LYS A 130 11.80 9.27 -13.93
CA LYS A 130 12.38 9.90 -15.13
C LYS A 130 13.90 9.90 -15.07
N GLU A 131 14.43 10.22 -13.88
CA GLU A 131 15.86 10.28 -13.64
C GLU A 131 16.44 8.91 -13.23
N GLY A 132 15.59 7.94 -12.89
CA GLY A 132 16.01 6.60 -12.51
C GLY A 132 16.80 6.55 -11.20
N LYS A 133 16.51 7.45 -10.26
CA LYS A 133 17.22 7.59 -8.98
C LYS A 133 16.32 8.10 -7.86
N THR A 134 16.82 8.03 -6.62
CA THR A 134 16.19 8.71 -5.50
C THR A 134 16.20 10.23 -5.73
N GLY A 135 15.02 10.83 -5.77
CA GLY A 135 14.85 12.28 -5.99
C GLY A 135 15.02 13.10 -4.72
N GLY A 136 14.86 12.49 -3.54
CA GLY A 136 15.00 13.13 -2.24
C GLY A 136 14.32 12.35 -1.13
N TYR A 137 14.15 12.99 0.02
CA TYR A 137 13.56 12.41 1.21
C TYR A 137 12.50 13.33 1.80
N ARG A 138 11.49 12.74 2.44
CA ARG A 138 10.50 13.44 3.26
C ARG A 138 10.47 12.83 4.65
N LYS A 139 10.34 13.66 5.67
CA LYS A 139 10.19 13.18 7.04
C LYS A 139 8.78 12.67 7.28
N MET A 140 8.68 11.53 7.95
CA MET A 140 7.41 10.95 8.37
C MET A 140 7.53 10.57 9.84
N GLN A 141 6.60 11.06 10.65
CA GLN A 141 6.55 10.75 12.07
C GLN A 141 5.74 9.47 12.29
N GLY A 142 6.33 8.51 12.99
CA GLY A 142 5.66 7.30 13.45
C GLY A 142 4.89 7.51 14.75
N ASP A 143 4.10 6.50 15.13
CA ASP A 143 3.41 6.42 16.40
C ASP A 143 3.41 4.97 16.89
N LYS A 144 3.81 4.72 18.13
CA LYS A 144 3.86 3.36 18.72
C LYS A 144 2.48 2.69 18.80
N ASP A 145 1.44 3.51 18.91
CA ASP A 145 0.05 3.08 18.90
C ASP A 145 -0.59 3.26 17.51
N GLY A 146 0.19 3.60 16.50
CA GLY A 146 -0.25 3.80 15.13
C GLY A 146 -0.31 2.51 14.32
N ILE A 147 -0.66 2.68 13.05
CA ILE A 147 -0.67 1.63 12.03
C ILE A 147 0.22 2.06 10.87
N ILE A 148 0.97 1.12 10.33
CA ILE A 148 1.73 1.31 9.10
C ILE A 148 1.05 0.53 8.00
N ILE A 149 0.64 1.19 6.92
CA ILE A 149 0.17 0.55 5.70
C ILE A 149 1.32 0.64 4.69
N ALA A 150 1.87 -0.50 4.29
CA ALA A 150 2.87 -0.58 3.24
C ALA A 150 2.28 -1.28 2.02
N GLU A 151 2.30 -0.61 0.85
CA GLU A 151 1.75 -1.16 -0.38
C GLU A 151 2.81 -1.33 -1.46
N GLY A 152 2.66 -2.37 -2.27
CA GLY A 152 3.55 -2.65 -3.39
C GLY A 152 3.36 -4.05 -3.94
N ILE A 153 3.90 -4.30 -5.13
CA ILE A 153 3.72 -5.61 -5.80
C ILE A 153 4.40 -6.76 -5.04
N HIS A 154 5.44 -6.46 -4.27
CA HIS A 154 6.24 -7.47 -3.53
C HIS A 154 6.04 -7.45 -2.02
N MET A 155 5.03 -6.73 -1.49
CA MET A 155 4.84 -6.61 -0.04
C MET A 155 4.56 -7.93 0.70
N LEU A 156 4.25 -9.01 0.00
CA LEU A 156 4.15 -10.37 0.56
C LEU A 156 5.22 -11.32 0.01
N ASN A 157 6.25 -10.79 -0.68
CA ASN A 157 7.35 -11.61 -1.17
C ASN A 157 8.31 -11.93 -0.01
N PRO A 158 8.70 -13.22 0.20
CA PRO A 158 9.65 -13.61 1.26
C PRO A 158 11.02 -12.94 1.17
N LEU A 159 11.39 -12.36 0.03
CA LEU A 159 12.63 -11.57 -0.10
C LEU A 159 12.53 -10.19 0.58
N ILE A 160 11.32 -9.73 0.91
CA ILE A 160 11.11 -8.44 1.56
C ILE A 160 11.00 -8.60 3.08
N PHE A 161 10.36 -9.70 3.54
CA PHE A 161 10.17 -9.96 4.98
C PHE A 161 10.57 -11.38 5.39
#